data_09c2640cce303c79ccd2753d29071305
#
_entry.id   09c2640cce303c79ccd2753d29071305
#
_cell.length_a   1.000
_cell.length_b   1.000
_cell.length_c   1.000
_cell.angle_alpha   90.00
_cell.angle_beta   90.00
_cell.angle_gamma   90.00
#
_symmetry.space_group_name_H-M   'P 1'
#
loop_
_entity.id
_entity.type
_entity.pdbx_description
1 polymer ?
#
loop_
_entity_poly.entity_id
_entity_poly.type
_entity_poly.pdbx_seq_one_letter_code
_entity_poly.pdbx_strand_id
1 'polypeptide(L)'
;LNIIGFTIILWKSFTLPRKSKILTDIKTKITQKTSISAQIEYEVKKLDSGLTIIKNIAIISPLLGLLGTVIGVYMSFEEITVKGLGDPTIFSNGIGIALITTIAGIIVAIPHQIAYNHFIAMIDNIELEAKKELVGNN
;
A
#
# COMPACT_ATOMS: atom_id res chain seq x y z
N LEU A 1 -0.72 -12.50 0.29
CA LEU A 1 -0.75 -11.02 0.19
C LEU A 1 0.60 -10.38 0.53
N ASN A 2 1.24 -10.85 1.60
CA ASN A 2 2.50 -10.30 2.10
C ASN A 2 3.64 -10.44 1.07
N ILE A 3 3.79 -11.62 0.47
CA ILE A 3 4.86 -11.90 -0.51
C ILE A 3 4.72 -11.01 -1.75
N ILE A 4 3.51 -10.85 -2.26
CA ILE A 4 3.24 -10.01 -3.44
C ILE A 4 3.55 -8.54 -3.13
N GLY A 5 3.11 -8.03 -1.98
CA GLY A 5 3.37 -6.65 -1.56
C GLY A 5 4.86 -6.38 -1.35
N PHE A 6 5.59 -7.26 -0.65
CA PHE A 6 7.04 -7.15 -0.48
C PHE A 6 7.80 -7.23 -1.80
N THR A 7 7.39 -8.11 -2.70
CA THR A 7 7.99 -8.21 -4.05
C THR A 7 7.82 -6.91 -4.83
N ILE A 8 6.62 -6.30 -4.77
CA ILE A 8 6.35 -5.03 -5.45
C ILE A 8 7.15 -3.90 -4.81
N ILE A 9 7.25 -3.85 -3.48
CA ILE A 9 8.05 -2.85 -2.76
C ILE A 9 9.51 -2.95 -3.15
N LEU A 10 10.10 -4.15 -3.12
CA LEU A 10 11.49 -4.39 -3.53
C LEU A 10 11.69 -4.05 -5.01
N TRP A 11 10.81 -4.51 -5.89
CA TRP A 11 10.89 -4.22 -7.32
C TRP A 11 10.79 -2.72 -7.59
N LYS A 12 9.88 -2.01 -6.92
CA LYS A 12 9.72 -0.56 -7.07
C LYS A 12 10.91 0.21 -6.48
N SER A 13 11.49 -0.25 -5.36
CA SER A 13 12.70 0.33 -4.78
C SER A 13 13.91 0.22 -5.71
N PHE A 14 13.99 -0.87 -6.48
CA PHE A 14 15.06 -1.09 -7.47
C PHE A 14 14.78 -0.42 -8.82
N THR A 15 13.51 -0.26 -9.20
CA THR A 15 13.09 0.18 -10.53
C THR A 15 12.78 1.66 -10.60
N LEU A 16 12.56 2.35 -9.43
CA LEU A 16 12.45 3.80 -9.43
C LEU A 16 13.81 4.40 -9.86
N PRO A 17 13.91 4.95 -11.09
CA PRO A 17 15.16 5.49 -11.56
C PRO A 17 15.53 6.72 -10.72
N ARG A 18 16.83 6.95 -10.57
CA ARG A 18 17.35 8.17 -9.93
C ARG A 18 16.70 9.41 -10.56
N LYS A 19 16.29 10.38 -9.72
CA LYS A 19 15.64 11.64 -10.11
C LYS A 19 16.22 12.27 -11.40
N SER A 20 17.55 12.29 -11.54
CA SER A 20 18.25 12.85 -12.70
C SER A 20 17.91 12.15 -14.02
N LYS A 21 17.68 10.83 -13.99
CA LYS A 21 17.40 10.04 -15.19
C LYS A 21 15.99 10.27 -15.70
N ILE A 22 15.02 10.44 -14.78
CA ILE A 22 13.62 10.77 -15.11
C ILE A 22 13.53 12.17 -15.73
N LEU A 23 14.20 13.17 -15.13
CA LEU A 23 14.20 14.52 -15.63
C LEU A 23 14.84 14.62 -17.03
N THR A 24 15.90 13.84 -17.30
CA THR A 24 16.51 13.78 -18.62
C THR A 24 15.60 13.12 -19.64
N ASP A 25 14.92 12.02 -19.28
CA ASP A 25 13.96 11.34 -20.17
C ASP A 25 12.74 12.22 -20.49
N ILE A 26 12.24 12.99 -19.51
CA ILE A 26 11.16 13.96 -19.74
C ILE A 26 11.64 15.06 -20.69
N LYS A 27 12.84 15.63 -20.46
CA LYS A 27 13.41 16.68 -21.33
C LYS A 27 13.59 16.24 -22.78
N THR A 28 14.00 14.99 -23.02
CA THR A 28 14.19 14.45 -24.37
C THR A 28 12.90 14.17 -25.13
N LYS A 29 11.80 13.87 -24.41
CA LYS A 29 10.49 13.54 -25.00
C LYS A 29 9.62 14.76 -25.33
N ILE A 30 9.93 15.95 -24.81
CA ILE A 30 9.14 17.18 -24.96
C ILE A 30 9.20 17.78 -26.40
N THR A 31 9.81 17.14 -27.37
CA THR A 31 10.09 17.71 -28.69
C THR A 31 8.88 17.82 -29.65
N GLN A 32 7.67 17.39 -29.29
CA GLN A 32 6.49 17.51 -30.16
C GLN A 32 5.19 17.89 -29.45
N LYS A 33 4.69 19.08 -29.71
CA LYS A 33 3.29 19.60 -29.77
C LYS A 33 2.26 19.29 -28.67
N THR A 34 2.58 18.57 -27.60
CA THR A 34 1.70 18.38 -26.44
C THR A 34 2.13 19.37 -25.34
N SER A 35 1.19 19.94 -24.59
CA SER A 35 1.55 20.83 -23.49
C SER A 35 2.52 20.11 -22.55
N ILE A 36 3.60 20.77 -22.18
CA ILE A 36 4.65 20.25 -21.28
C ILE A 36 4.03 19.66 -20.02
N SER A 37 3.01 20.31 -19.50
CA SER A 37 2.26 19.87 -18.30
C SER A 37 1.61 18.50 -18.49
N ALA A 38 0.96 18.26 -19.64
CA ALA A 38 0.29 16.97 -19.90
C ALA A 38 1.31 15.82 -20.03
N GLN A 39 2.50 16.10 -20.54
CA GLN A 39 3.55 15.11 -20.68
C GLN A 39 4.20 14.76 -19.32
N ILE A 40 4.38 15.74 -18.46
CA ILE A 40 4.83 15.53 -17.07
C ILE A 40 3.81 14.65 -16.35
N GLU A 41 2.52 14.99 -16.42
CA GLU A 41 1.45 14.24 -15.78
C GLU A 41 1.37 12.78 -16.27
N TYR A 42 1.55 12.55 -17.56
CA TYR A 42 1.58 11.20 -18.14
C TYR A 42 2.74 10.35 -17.58
N GLU A 43 3.96 10.90 -17.54
CA GLU A 43 5.14 10.17 -17.03
C GLU A 43 5.03 9.95 -15.50
N VAL A 44 4.52 10.92 -14.76
CA VAL A 44 4.22 10.80 -13.31
C VAL A 44 3.20 9.68 -13.07
N LYS A 45 2.10 9.66 -13.81
CA LYS A 45 1.08 8.62 -13.70
C LYS A 45 1.61 7.22 -14.00
N LYS A 46 2.58 7.10 -14.89
CA LYS A 46 3.27 5.84 -15.15
C LYS A 46 4.14 5.39 -13.97
N LEU A 47 4.77 6.35 -13.26
CA LEU A 47 5.53 6.06 -12.04
C LEU A 47 4.60 5.64 -10.88
N ASP A 48 3.40 6.20 -10.81
CA ASP A 48 2.38 5.86 -9.81
C ASP A 48 1.78 4.45 -10.04
N SER A 49 1.90 3.92 -11.26
CA SER A 49 1.40 2.58 -11.56
C SER A 49 2.05 1.52 -10.66
N GLY A 50 1.22 0.69 -10.03
CA GLY A 50 1.64 -0.33 -9.05
C GLY A 50 1.67 0.14 -7.59
N LEU A 51 1.71 1.44 -7.28
CA LEU A 51 1.56 1.93 -5.90
C LEU A 51 0.16 1.67 -5.36
N THR A 52 -0.85 1.66 -6.23
CA THR A 52 -2.23 1.31 -5.89
C THR A 52 -2.33 -0.07 -5.23
N ILE A 53 -1.53 -1.04 -5.68
CA ILE A 53 -1.52 -2.39 -5.07
C ILE A 53 -0.96 -2.32 -3.65
N ILE A 54 0.15 -1.61 -3.44
CA ILE A 54 0.76 -1.43 -2.11
C ILE A 54 -0.23 -0.74 -1.17
N LYS A 55 -0.90 0.33 -1.64
CA LYS A 55 -1.94 1.05 -0.91
C LYS A 55 -3.10 0.13 -0.53
N ASN A 56 -3.61 -0.65 -1.48
CA ASN A 56 -4.71 -1.57 -1.23
C ASN A 56 -4.34 -2.63 -0.20
N ILE A 57 -3.12 -3.19 -0.24
CA ILE A 57 -2.65 -4.13 0.77
C ILE A 57 -2.62 -3.46 2.16
N ALA A 58 -2.09 -2.23 2.25
CA ALA A 58 -2.04 -1.48 3.50
C ALA A 58 -3.43 -1.26 4.12
N ILE A 59 -4.44 -0.96 3.28
CA ILE A 59 -5.82 -0.69 3.73
C ILE A 59 -6.59 -1.97 4.02
N ILE A 60 -6.46 -2.99 3.16
CA ILE A 60 -7.28 -4.21 3.25
C ILE A 60 -6.76 -5.15 4.35
N SER A 61 -5.46 -5.17 4.62
CA SER A 61 -4.89 -6.11 5.61
C SER A 61 -5.46 -5.94 7.01
N PRO A 62 -5.64 -4.73 7.59
CA PRO A 62 -6.29 -4.57 8.88
C PRO A 62 -7.77 -4.97 8.85
N LEU A 63 -8.47 -4.73 7.72
CA LEU A 63 -9.87 -5.14 7.57
C LEU A 63 -10.02 -6.66 7.57
N LEU A 64 -9.08 -7.38 6.96
CA LEU A 64 -9.02 -8.84 7.04
C LEU A 64 -8.69 -9.32 8.47
N GLY A 65 -7.83 -8.60 9.19
CA GLY A 65 -7.59 -8.84 10.60
C GLY A 65 -8.86 -8.67 11.45
N LEU A 66 -9.60 -7.59 11.20
CA LEU A 66 -10.90 -7.34 11.86
C LEU A 66 -11.94 -8.42 11.52
N LEU A 67 -12.01 -8.85 10.26
CA LEU A 67 -12.88 -9.96 9.86
C LEU A 67 -12.53 -11.23 10.66
N GLY A 68 -11.25 -11.49 10.88
CA GLY A 68 -10.79 -12.61 11.72
C GLY A 68 -11.29 -12.51 13.16
N THR A 69 -11.41 -11.29 13.74
CA THR A 69 -11.99 -11.12 15.07
C THR A 69 -13.46 -11.48 15.11
N VAL A 70 -14.22 -11.07 14.12
CA VAL A 70 -15.65 -11.42 14.02
C VAL A 70 -15.82 -12.93 13.93
N ILE A 71 -15.00 -13.59 13.10
CA ILE A 71 -15.03 -15.06 12.96
C ILE A 71 -14.64 -15.74 14.30
N GLY A 72 -13.57 -15.29 14.95
CA GLY A 72 -13.13 -15.87 16.22
C GLY A 72 -14.17 -15.76 17.33
N VAL A 73 -14.82 -14.60 17.44
CA VAL A 73 -15.93 -14.39 18.40
C VAL A 73 -17.14 -15.25 18.03
N TYR A 74 -17.50 -15.34 16.76
CA TYR A 74 -18.58 -16.20 16.28
C TYR A 74 -18.34 -17.67 16.66
N MET A 75 -17.12 -18.18 16.42
CA MET A 75 -16.75 -19.56 16.81
C MET A 75 -16.88 -19.79 18.31
N SER A 76 -16.54 -18.81 19.15
CA SER A 76 -16.72 -18.89 20.61
C SER A 76 -18.21 -19.07 20.98
N PHE A 77 -19.09 -18.30 20.34
CA PHE A 77 -20.54 -18.42 20.58
C PHE A 77 -21.10 -19.77 20.10
N GLU A 78 -20.64 -20.27 18.98
CA GLU A 78 -21.04 -21.56 18.45
C GLU A 78 -20.65 -22.70 19.43
N GLU A 79 -19.42 -22.67 19.97
CA GLU A 79 -18.98 -23.64 20.98
C GLU A 79 -19.81 -23.58 22.27
N ILE A 80 -20.24 -22.40 22.71
CA ILE A 80 -21.09 -22.23 23.89
C ILE A 80 -22.44 -22.91 23.70
N THR A 81 -23.03 -22.80 22.50
CA THR A 81 -24.32 -23.43 22.21
C THR A 81 -24.27 -24.94 22.30
N VAL A 82 -23.09 -25.55 22.02
CA VAL A 82 -22.89 -27.00 22.05
C VAL A 82 -22.47 -27.49 23.43
N LYS A 83 -21.57 -26.77 24.11
CA LYS A 83 -20.93 -27.21 25.38
C LYS A 83 -21.51 -26.56 26.63
N GLY A 84 -22.33 -25.51 26.49
CA GLY A 84 -22.86 -24.72 27.59
C GLY A 84 -21.87 -23.68 28.13
N LEU A 85 -22.34 -22.84 29.06
CA LEU A 85 -21.59 -21.72 29.65
C LEU A 85 -20.58 -22.14 30.74
N GLY A 86 -20.40 -23.41 31.02
CA GLY A 86 -19.67 -23.90 32.19
C GLY A 86 -18.14 -23.86 32.10
N ASP A 87 -17.56 -23.62 30.93
CA ASP A 87 -16.11 -23.68 30.71
C ASP A 87 -15.56 -22.35 30.14
N PRO A 88 -14.81 -21.56 30.96
CA PRO A 88 -14.20 -20.32 30.48
C PRO A 88 -13.18 -20.49 29.34
N THR A 89 -12.64 -21.69 29.13
CA THR A 89 -11.64 -21.97 28.08
C THR A 89 -12.21 -21.83 26.68
N ILE A 90 -13.51 -22.03 26.53
CA ILE A 90 -14.25 -21.88 25.28
C ILE A 90 -14.11 -20.45 24.73
N PHE A 91 -14.33 -19.45 25.61
CA PHE A 91 -14.14 -18.05 25.23
C PHE A 91 -12.69 -17.70 24.94
N SER A 92 -11.78 -18.26 25.74
CA SER A 92 -10.35 -17.94 25.63
C SER A 92 -9.78 -18.32 24.26
N ASN A 93 -10.17 -19.45 23.70
CA ASN A 93 -9.68 -19.93 22.42
C ASN A 93 -10.14 -19.03 21.25
N GLY A 94 -11.43 -18.70 21.17
CA GLY A 94 -11.95 -17.87 20.07
C GLY A 94 -11.47 -16.43 20.16
N ILE A 95 -11.35 -15.86 21.36
CA ILE A 95 -10.77 -14.53 21.55
C ILE A 95 -9.28 -14.55 21.20
N GLY A 96 -8.54 -15.61 21.54
CA GLY A 96 -7.14 -15.78 21.17
C GLY A 96 -6.94 -15.74 19.66
N ILE A 97 -7.75 -16.49 18.91
CA ILE A 97 -7.74 -16.48 17.44
C ILE A 97 -8.07 -15.08 16.91
N ALA A 98 -9.09 -14.42 17.48
CA ALA A 98 -9.49 -13.07 17.11
C ALA A 98 -8.33 -12.07 17.24
N LEU A 99 -7.63 -12.07 18.37
CA LEU A 99 -6.52 -11.16 18.62
C LEU A 99 -5.34 -11.42 17.67
N ILE A 100 -4.98 -12.69 17.43
CA ILE A 100 -3.87 -13.06 16.55
C ILE A 100 -4.14 -12.59 15.12
N THR A 101 -5.37 -12.72 14.62
CA THR A 101 -5.71 -12.30 13.26
C THR A 101 -5.61 -10.79 13.09
N THR A 102 -6.00 -10.00 14.10
CA THR A 102 -5.83 -8.55 14.08
C THR A 102 -4.35 -8.16 14.09
N ILE A 103 -3.55 -8.76 14.96
CA ILE A 103 -2.11 -8.53 15.00
C ILE A 103 -1.47 -8.83 13.64
N ALA A 104 -1.80 -9.96 13.02
CA ALA A 104 -1.30 -10.34 11.72
C ALA A 104 -1.68 -9.30 10.63
N GLY A 105 -2.91 -8.80 10.63
CA GLY A 105 -3.37 -7.76 9.72
C GLY A 105 -2.58 -6.46 9.85
N ILE A 106 -2.31 -6.02 11.08
CA ILE A 106 -1.55 -4.81 11.39
C ILE A 106 -0.08 -4.95 11.00
N ILE A 107 0.55 -6.10 11.30
CA ILE A 107 1.95 -6.40 10.93
C ILE A 107 2.14 -6.30 9.41
N VAL A 108 1.15 -6.71 8.62
CA VAL A 108 1.19 -6.58 7.16
C VAL A 108 0.97 -5.12 6.73
N ALA A 109 0.02 -4.42 7.35
CA ALA A 109 -0.37 -3.08 6.94
C ALA A 109 0.72 -2.03 7.12
N ILE A 110 1.40 -2.03 8.28
CA ILE A 110 2.36 -0.98 8.65
C ILE A 110 3.49 -0.82 7.63
N PRO A 111 4.25 -1.88 7.26
CA PRO A 111 5.34 -1.71 6.29
C PRO A 111 4.85 -1.30 4.90
N HIS A 112 3.66 -1.77 4.48
CA HIS A 112 3.09 -1.36 3.19
C HIS A 112 2.65 0.11 3.20
N GLN A 113 2.07 0.59 4.30
CA GLN A 113 1.69 2.00 4.44
C GLN A 113 2.91 2.92 4.44
N ILE A 114 3.98 2.56 5.16
CA ILE A 114 5.23 3.33 5.17
C ILE A 114 5.84 3.38 3.77
N ALA A 115 5.92 2.23 3.09
CA ALA A 115 6.45 2.15 1.73
C ALA A 115 5.63 2.98 0.74
N TYR A 116 4.30 2.90 0.80
CA TYR A 116 3.41 3.70 -0.04
C TYR A 116 3.65 5.20 0.15
N ASN A 117 3.65 5.67 1.40
CA ASN A 117 3.85 7.09 1.71
C ASN A 117 5.23 7.59 1.25
N HIS A 118 6.27 6.76 1.39
CA HIS A 118 7.62 7.10 0.93
C HIS A 118 7.68 7.24 -0.60
N PHE A 119 7.11 6.30 -1.34
CA PHE A 119 7.12 6.33 -2.80
C PHE A 119 6.27 7.46 -3.37
N ILE A 120 5.08 7.72 -2.81
CA ILE A 120 4.24 8.83 -3.28
C ILE A 120 4.91 10.18 -3.05
N ALA A 121 5.51 10.39 -1.87
CA ALA A 121 6.25 11.62 -1.60
C ALA A 121 7.46 11.82 -2.54
N MET A 122 8.12 10.74 -2.95
CA MET A 122 9.20 10.80 -3.94
C MET A 122 8.67 11.20 -5.33
N ILE A 123 7.54 10.65 -5.75
CA ILE A 123 6.90 10.96 -7.04
C ILE A 123 6.41 12.41 -7.07
N ASP A 124 5.76 12.87 -6.01
CA ASP A 124 5.29 14.26 -5.87
C ASP A 124 6.45 15.26 -5.98
N ASN A 125 7.58 14.95 -5.34
CA ASN A 125 8.78 15.78 -5.44
C ASN A 125 9.35 15.83 -6.87
N ILE A 126 9.34 14.69 -7.58
CA ILE A 126 9.78 14.62 -8.99
C ILE A 126 8.86 15.47 -9.87
N GLU A 127 7.54 15.38 -9.66
CA GLU A 127 6.55 16.18 -10.39
C GLU A 127 6.76 17.68 -10.17
N LEU A 128 6.97 18.07 -8.92
CA LEU A 128 7.19 19.46 -8.55
C LEU A 128 8.47 20.03 -9.18
N GLU A 129 9.58 19.28 -9.12
CA GLU A 129 10.85 19.66 -9.74
C GLU A 129 10.70 19.77 -11.27
N ALA A 130 10.04 18.82 -11.91
CA ALA A 130 9.80 18.83 -13.35
C ALA A 130 8.94 20.04 -13.77
N LYS A 131 7.87 20.34 -13.05
CA LYS A 131 7.05 21.53 -13.31
C LYS A 131 7.83 22.82 -13.14
N LYS A 132 8.62 22.95 -12.08
CA LYS A 132 9.44 24.15 -11.83
C LYS A 132 10.49 24.36 -12.90
N GLU A 133 11.14 23.30 -13.36
CA GLU A 133 12.25 23.41 -14.33
C GLU A 133 11.76 23.60 -15.77
N LEU A 134 10.64 22.99 -16.14
CA LEU A 134 10.17 22.93 -17.52
C LEU A 134 9.02 23.92 -17.82
N VAL A 135 8.24 24.33 -16.82
CA VAL A 135 7.12 25.26 -16.98
C VAL A 135 7.48 26.65 -16.47
N GLY A 136 8.32 26.76 -15.44
CA GLY A 136 8.71 28.04 -14.84
C GLY A 136 9.77 28.84 -15.60
N ASN A 137 10.35 28.28 -16.68
CA ASN A 137 11.36 28.94 -17.54
C ASN A 137 10.75 29.53 -18.83
N ASN A 138 9.44 29.61 -18.95
CA ASN A 138 8.72 30.33 -19.99
C ASN A 138 8.00 31.53 -19.39
#